data_74e95c9d0fa7d83832fdc6b8ed9d9a15
#
_entry.id   74e95c9d0fa7d83832fdc6b8ed9d9a15
#
_cell.length_a   1.000
_cell.length_b   1.000
_cell.length_c   1.000
_cell.angle_alpha   90.00
_cell.angle_beta   90.00
_cell.angle_gamma   90.00
#
_symmetry.space_group_name_H-M   'P 1'
#
loop_
_entity.id
_entity.type
_entity.pdbx_description
1 polymer ?
#
loop_
_entity_poly.entity_id
_entity_poly.type
_entity_poly.pdbx_seq_one_letter_code
_entity_poly.pdbx_strand_id
1 'polypeptide(L)' 'MKNKIEAIRKDHGILQEEFAKAMGVSRQTISSLENGRYNPSIGLAYKIAKFFGMTIEEVFIFEEE' A
#
# COMPACT_ATOMS: atom_id res chain seq x y z
N MET A 1 0.97 -4.01 -9.97
CA MET A 1 0.11 -4.90 -9.15
C MET A 1 -1.07 -4.14 -8.60
N LYS A 2 -2.25 -4.67 -8.81
CA LYS A 2 -3.45 -4.05 -8.28
C LYS A 2 -3.52 -4.21 -6.76
N ASN A 3 -4.08 -3.21 -6.11
CA ASN A 3 -4.18 -3.25 -4.65
C ASN A 3 -5.30 -2.34 -4.19
N LYS A 4 -5.61 -2.41 -2.91
CA LYS A 4 -6.67 -1.62 -2.28
C LYS A 4 -6.09 -0.56 -1.35
N ILE A 5 -4.82 -0.23 -1.51
CA ILE A 5 -4.13 0.68 -0.58
C ILE A 5 -4.81 2.04 -0.50
N GLU A 6 -5.12 2.62 -1.66
CA GLU A 6 -5.74 3.95 -1.68
C GLU A 6 -7.08 3.96 -0.94
N ALA A 7 -7.92 2.96 -1.21
CA ALA A 7 -9.23 2.86 -0.58
C ALA A 7 -9.10 2.68 0.93
N ILE A 8 -8.18 1.80 1.35
CA ILE A 8 -7.97 1.52 2.77
C ILE A 8 -7.41 2.76 3.46
N ARG A 9 -6.45 3.43 2.82
CA ARG A 9 -5.84 4.63 3.36
C ARG A 9 -6.88 5.73 3.57
N LYS A 10 -7.71 5.96 2.56
CA LYS A 10 -8.74 6.98 2.65
C LYS A 10 -9.78 6.64 3.70
N ASP A 11 -10.09 5.36 3.83
CA ASP A 11 -11.03 4.89 4.82
C ASP A 11 -10.51 5.15 6.24
N HIS A 12 -9.19 5.16 6.40
CA HIS A 12 -8.55 5.48 7.68
C HIS A 12 -8.30 6.98 7.85
N GLY A 13 -8.67 7.79 6.85
CA GLY A 13 -8.49 9.23 6.92
C GLY A 13 -7.03 9.67 6.87
N ILE A 14 -6.18 8.91 6.19
CA ILE A 14 -4.73 9.16 6.15
C ILE A 14 -4.34 9.71 4.79
N LEU A 15 -3.57 10.80 4.77
CA LEU A 15 -3.05 11.37 3.55
C LEU A 15 -1.88 10.55 3.02
N GLN A 16 -1.64 10.62 1.70
CA GLN A 16 -0.50 9.93 1.09
C GLN A 16 0.81 10.29 1.77
N GLU A 17 0.98 11.57 2.09
CA GLU A 17 2.21 12.06 2.71
C GLU A 17 2.42 11.44 4.10
N GLU A 18 1.35 11.36 4.87
CA GLU A 18 1.41 10.76 6.20
C GLU A 18 1.75 9.28 6.11
N PHE A 19 1.11 8.60 5.17
CA PHE A 19 1.35 7.18 4.98
C PHE A 19 2.78 6.91 4.52
N ALA A 20 3.27 7.75 3.60
CA ALA A 20 4.64 7.62 3.12
C ALA A 20 5.64 7.73 4.27
N LYS A 21 5.43 8.70 5.16
CA LYS A 21 6.29 8.87 6.32
C LYS A 21 6.26 7.64 7.22
N ALA A 22 5.07 7.10 7.46
CA ALA A 22 4.91 5.92 8.31
C ALA A 22 5.64 4.72 7.71
N MET A 23 5.65 4.62 6.38
CA MET A 23 6.30 3.50 5.69
C MET A 23 7.78 3.73 5.44
N GLY A 24 8.26 4.96 5.64
CA GLY A 24 9.66 5.28 5.41
C GLY A 24 10.02 5.38 3.93
N VAL A 25 9.06 5.79 3.10
CA VAL A 25 9.29 5.95 1.67
C VAL A 25 8.79 7.32 1.24
N SER A 26 9.06 7.70 -0.02
CA SER A 26 8.61 8.97 -0.53
C SER A 26 7.12 8.92 -0.88
N ARG A 27 6.48 10.08 -0.90
CA ARG A 27 5.09 10.20 -1.32
C ARG A 27 4.91 9.68 -2.75
N GLN A 28 5.90 9.94 -3.60
CA GLN A 28 5.86 9.47 -4.98
C GLN A 28 5.84 7.96 -5.05
N THR A 29 6.56 7.30 -4.16
CA THR A 29 6.55 5.84 -4.08
C THR A 29 5.15 5.35 -3.72
N ILE A 30 4.48 5.99 -2.78
CA ILE A 30 3.12 5.63 -2.42
C ILE A 30 2.17 5.84 -3.59
N SER A 31 2.31 6.96 -4.30
CA SER A 31 1.47 7.24 -5.45
C SER A 31 1.64 6.17 -6.53
N SER A 32 2.88 5.80 -6.85
CA SER A 32 3.17 4.77 -7.84
C SER A 32 2.62 3.41 -7.40
N LEU A 33 2.72 3.13 -6.12
CA LEU A 33 2.22 1.90 -5.54
C LEU A 33 0.70 1.82 -5.69
N GLU A 34 0.00 2.90 -5.35
CA GLU A 34 -1.46 2.95 -5.43
C GLU A 34 -1.96 2.86 -6.85
N ASN A 35 -1.17 3.36 -7.80
CA ASN A 35 -1.51 3.30 -9.23
C ASN A 35 -1.21 1.94 -9.85
N GLY A 36 -0.62 1.04 -9.11
CA GLY A 36 -0.27 -0.27 -9.61
C GLY A 36 0.96 -0.30 -10.50
N ARG A 37 1.72 0.80 -10.55
CA ARG A 37 2.92 0.89 -11.39
C ARG A 37 4.16 0.33 -10.73
N TYR A 38 4.14 0.24 -9.42
CA TYR A 38 5.27 -0.19 -8.64
C TYR A 38 4.87 -1.41 -7.82
N ASN A 39 5.66 -2.46 -7.92
CA ASN A 39 5.45 -3.67 -7.11
C ASN A 39 6.35 -3.57 -5.90
N PRO A 40 5.78 -3.56 -4.70
CA PRO A 40 6.60 -3.40 -3.49
C PRO A 40 7.42 -4.65 -3.23
N SER A 41 8.52 -4.49 -2.49
CA SER A 41 9.24 -5.64 -1.96
C SER A 41 8.31 -6.37 -1.00
N ILE A 42 8.62 -7.62 -0.71
CA ILE A 42 7.79 -8.37 0.22
C ILE A 42 7.81 -7.73 1.61
N GLY A 43 8.96 -7.15 1.98
CA GLY A 43 9.07 -6.45 3.26
C GLY A 43 8.16 -5.25 3.35
N LEU A 44 8.11 -4.45 2.28
CA LEU A 44 7.24 -3.28 2.26
C LEU A 44 5.77 -3.70 2.24
N ALA A 45 5.44 -4.73 1.46
CA ALA A 45 4.07 -5.24 1.40
C ALA A 45 3.60 -5.69 2.77
N TYR A 46 4.46 -6.41 3.49
CA TYR A 46 4.15 -6.87 4.83
C TYR A 46 3.95 -5.68 5.79
N LYS A 47 4.84 -4.69 5.70
CA LYS A 47 4.77 -3.51 6.55
C LYS A 47 3.46 -2.75 6.34
N ILE A 48 3.04 -2.61 5.09
CA ILE A 48 1.79 -1.95 4.74
C ILE A 48 0.60 -2.70 5.33
N ALA A 49 0.54 -4.00 5.11
CA ALA A 49 -0.55 -4.82 5.62
C ALA A 49 -0.62 -4.73 7.13
N LYS A 50 0.53 -4.85 7.78
CA LYS A 50 0.61 -4.78 9.23
C LYS A 50 0.14 -3.44 9.77
N PHE A 51 0.49 -2.36 9.07
CA PHE A 51 0.10 -1.02 9.47
C PHE A 51 -1.43 -0.89 9.53
N PHE A 52 -2.12 -1.52 8.60
CA PHE A 52 -3.58 -1.48 8.54
C PHE A 52 -4.24 -2.63 9.32
N GLY A 53 -3.46 -3.50 9.93
CA GLY A 53 -4.00 -4.65 10.66
C GLY A 53 -4.64 -5.67 9.73
N MET A 54 -4.09 -5.83 8.54
CA MET A 54 -4.62 -6.71 7.52
C MET A 54 -3.56 -7.70 7.06
N THR A 55 -3.99 -8.68 6.29
CA THR A 55 -3.06 -9.61 5.64
C THR A 55 -2.67 -9.01 4.29
N ILE A 56 -1.57 -9.52 3.72
CA ILE A 56 -1.13 -9.10 2.39
C ILE A 56 -2.23 -9.37 1.37
N GLU A 57 -2.90 -10.50 1.48
CA GLU A 57 -3.96 -10.87 0.55
C GLU A 57 -5.17 -9.95 0.63
N GLU A 58 -5.37 -9.30 1.77
CA GLU A 58 -6.47 -8.36 1.92
C GLU A 58 -6.16 -7.00 1.29
N VAL A 59 -4.87 -6.68 1.20
CA VAL A 59 -4.42 -5.39 0.69
C VAL A 59 -4.10 -5.45 -0.80
N PHE A 60 -3.43 -6.50 -1.22
CA PHE A 60 -2.96 -6.65 -2.60
C PHE A 60 -3.81 -7.68 -3.33
N ILE A 61 -4.09 -7.39 -4.61
CA ILE A 61 -4.92 -8.27 -5.42
C ILE A 61 -4.01 -9.14 -6.27
N PHE A 62 -4.05 -10.43 -6.01
CA PHE A 62 -3.27 -11.40 -6.78
C PHE A 62 -4.18 -12.00 -7.83
N GLU A 63 -3.90 -11.66 -9.09
CA GLU A 63 -4.72 -12.14 -10.20
C GLU A 63 -4.03 -13.34 -10.84
N GLU A 64 -4.83 -14.33 -11.22
CA GLU A 64 -4.32 -15.49 -11.94
C GLU A 64 -4.63 -15.30 -13.42
N GLU A 65 -3.65 -15.66 -14.23
CA GLU A 65 -3.80 -15.58 -15.68
C GLU A 65 -4.49 -16.81 -16.24
#